data_85f23ba38eb329d84f17c154fc35d05e
#
_entry.id   85f23ba38eb329d84f17c154fc35d05e
#
_cell.length_a   1.000
_cell.length_b   1.000
_cell.length_c   1.000
_cell.angle_alpha   90.00
_cell.angle_beta   90.00
_cell.angle_gamma   90.00
#
_symmetry.space_group_name_H-M   'P 1'
#
loop_
_entity.id
_entity.type
_entity.pdbx_description
1 polymer ?
#
loop_
_entity_poly.entity_id
_entity_poly.type
_entity_poly.pdbx_seq_one_letter_code
_entity_poly.pdbx_strand_id
1 'polypeptide(L)'
;DRDECAVENGGCMHMCVNTVGSYTCNCRNGYVLHSNGHGCKEGKYIPTFASIKSGCEHSITSHMGEITSPNWPNKYPSRKDCTWHVSTTAGHMVKLVFNEFELESQPDCAYDHLEIYDGADATAAILGRYCGSKRPTPIVASTNHMFVKFFSDASVQKRGFSASHTTVCGGSLNASARTKDLFSHPQYGDTNYVSGRECDWIITARDGYGVELLFNDFEVEEETDCSYDFVEVFDGSTDSAVRFGRFSPGPSAPSTIFSSGDSILVRFHSDDTINKKGFQASYSS
;
A
#
# COMPACT_ATOMS: atom_id res chain seq x y z
N ASP A 1 11.65 -29.62 7.20
CA ASP A 1 12.33 -28.91 6.14
C ASP A 1 13.57 -28.23 6.75
N ARG A 2 14.67 -28.22 6.03
CA ARG A 2 15.90 -27.57 6.51
C ARG A 2 15.86 -26.12 6.04
N ASP A 3 16.06 -25.19 6.96
CA ASP A 3 16.18 -23.77 6.62
C ASP A 3 17.62 -23.50 6.12
N GLU A 4 17.78 -23.43 4.81
CA GLU A 4 19.08 -23.17 4.19
C GLU A 4 19.55 -21.73 4.45
N CYS A 5 18.61 -20.79 4.66
CA CYS A 5 18.92 -19.40 4.94
C CYS A 5 19.56 -19.19 6.32
N ALA A 6 19.35 -20.12 7.27
CA ALA A 6 19.94 -20.08 8.61
C ALA A 6 21.47 -20.33 8.61
N VAL A 7 22.03 -20.87 7.51
CA VAL A 7 23.47 -21.15 7.39
C VAL A 7 24.05 -20.28 6.27
N GLU A 8 24.92 -19.34 6.66
CA GLU A 8 25.62 -18.43 5.72
C GLU A 8 24.67 -17.74 4.71
N ASN A 9 23.44 -17.38 5.16
CA ASN A 9 22.42 -16.75 4.33
C ASN A 9 22.07 -17.57 3.06
N GLY A 10 22.14 -18.91 3.11
CA GLY A 10 21.95 -19.80 1.95
C GLY A 10 22.95 -19.56 0.81
N GLY A 11 24.08 -18.90 1.08
CA GLY A 11 25.03 -18.47 0.05
C GLY A 11 24.53 -17.29 -0.80
N CYS A 12 23.42 -16.64 -0.43
CA CYS A 12 22.88 -15.49 -1.14
C CYS A 12 23.68 -14.22 -0.86
N MET A 13 23.98 -13.44 -1.90
CA MET A 13 24.72 -12.19 -1.76
C MET A 13 23.95 -11.13 -0.99
N HIS A 14 22.61 -11.03 -1.15
CA HIS A 14 21.78 -10.05 -0.45
C HIS A 14 20.77 -10.71 0.50
N MET A 15 19.66 -11.20 0.01
CA MET A 15 18.59 -11.77 0.83
C MET A 15 18.32 -13.21 0.46
N CYS A 16 18.15 -14.05 1.46
CA CYS A 16 17.71 -15.42 1.33
C CYS A 16 16.27 -15.54 1.79
N VAL A 17 15.44 -16.23 1.02
CA VAL A 17 14.04 -16.52 1.37
C VAL A 17 13.88 -18.03 1.37
N ASN A 18 13.64 -18.60 2.56
CA ASN A 18 13.37 -20.03 2.71
C ASN A 18 11.97 -20.38 2.18
N THR A 19 11.87 -21.53 1.50
CA THR A 19 10.63 -22.06 0.95
C THR A 19 10.53 -23.56 1.28
N VAL A 20 9.33 -24.14 1.15
CA VAL A 20 9.16 -25.56 1.44
C VAL A 20 10.00 -26.41 0.48
N GLY A 21 11.04 -27.09 1.00
CA GLY A 21 11.94 -27.97 0.26
C GLY A 21 13.02 -27.26 -0.54
N SER A 22 13.19 -25.92 -0.39
CA SER A 22 14.21 -25.15 -1.11
C SER A 22 14.32 -23.73 -0.55
N TYR A 23 15.14 -22.89 -1.19
CA TYR A 23 15.24 -21.46 -0.90
C TYR A 23 15.45 -20.66 -2.19
N THR A 24 15.29 -19.35 -2.12
CA THR A 24 15.56 -18.44 -3.23
C THR A 24 16.37 -17.24 -2.75
N CYS A 25 17.29 -16.77 -3.61
CA CYS A 25 18.02 -15.54 -3.36
C CYS A 25 17.32 -14.35 -4.03
N ASN A 26 17.20 -13.26 -3.30
CA ASN A 26 16.65 -11.98 -3.80
C ASN A 26 17.69 -10.87 -3.71
N CYS A 27 17.61 -9.93 -4.62
CA CYS A 27 18.51 -8.77 -4.65
C CYS A 27 17.81 -7.53 -4.11
N ARG A 28 18.58 -6.66 -3.43
CA ARG A 28 18.12 -5.33 -3.01
C ARG A 28 17.83 -4.45 -4.24
N ASN A 29 17.03 -3.42 -4.04
CA ASN A 29 16.72 -2.45 -5.09
C ASN A 29 17.99 -1.91 -5.79
N GLY A 30 17.96 -1.85 -7.12
CA GLY A 30 19.12 -1.46 -7.94
C GLY A 30 20.03 -2.62 -8.36
N TYR A 31 19.76 -3.83 -7.90
CA TYR A 31 20.50 -5.06 -8.26
C TYR A 31 19.60 -6.11 -8.89
N VAL A 32 20.13 -6.87 -9.81
CA VAL A 32 19.47 -8.02 -10.43
C VAL A 32 20.22 -9.31 -10.11
N LEU A 33 19.47 -10.40 -9.95
CA LEU A 33 20.05 -11.70 -9.65
C LEU A 33 20.93 -12.16 -10.81
N HIS A 34 22.15 -12.60 -10.47
CA HIS A 34 23.06 -13.16 -11.44
C HIS A 34 22.60 -14.55 -11.90
N SER A 35 23.01 -14.99 -13.08
CA SER A 35 22.65 -16.32 -13.64
C SER A 35 23.06 -17.50 -12.78
N ASN A 36 23.96 -17.32 -11.79
CA ASN A 36 24.32 -18.35 -10.81
C ASN A 36 23.27 -18.54 -9.71
N GLY A 37 22.20 -17.75 -9.67
CA GLY A 37 21.13 -17.84 -8.71
C GLY A 37 21.44 -17.30 -7.30
N HIS A 38 22.65 -16.79 -7.02
CA HIS A 38 23.10 -16.39 -5.68
C HIS A 38 23.68 -14.98 -5.62
N GLY A 39 24.39 -14.58 -6.65
CA GLY A 39 25.02 -13.27 -6.76
C GLY A 39 24.03 -12.18 -7.21
N CYS A 40 24.24 -10.96 -6.76
CA CYS A 40 23.53 -9.78 -7.22
C CYS A 40 24.50 -8.85 -7.93
N LYS A 41 24.19 -8.44 -9.15
CA LYS A 41 24.97 -7.46 -9.90
C LYS A 41 24.19 -6.15 -10.01
N GLU A 42 24.90 -5.04 -10.10
CA GLU A 42 24.24 -3.77 -10.39
C GLU A 42 23.38 -3.91 -11.64
N GLY A 43 22.08 -3.73 -11.47
CA GLY A 43 21.13 -3.74 -12.56
C GLY A 43 21.32 -2.46 -13.36
N LYS A 44 22.15 -2.52 -14.42
CA LYS A 44 21.92 -1.56 -15.50
C LYS A 44 20.53 -1.86 -16.04
N TYR A 45 19.59 -0.98 -15.79
CA TYR A 45 18.30 -1.00 -16.43
C TYR A 45 18.53 -1.03 -17.95
N ILE A 46 18.44 -2.19 -18.55
CA ILE A 46 18.37 -2.30 -20.02
C ILE A 46 16.89 -2.25 -20.34
N PRO A 47 16.39 -1.14 -20.88
CA PRO A 47 15.02 -1.13 -21.34
C PRO A 47 14.93 -2.14 -22.50
N THR A 48 14.16 -3.20 -22.31
CA THR A 48 13.66 -3.99 -23.44
C THR A 48 12.91 -3.02 -24.34
N PHE A 49 13.30 -3.00 -25.61
CA PHE A 49 12.73 -2.16 -26.66
C PHE A 49 11.21 -2.37 -26.74
N ALA A 50 10.48 -1.56 -26.06
CA ALA A 50 9.07 -1.30 -26.29
C ALA A 50 8.85 0.21 -26.11
N SER A 51 8.70 0.90 -27.22
CA SER A 51 8.33 2.31 -27.37
C SER A 51 9.07 3.29 -26.47
N ILE A 52 9.92 4.10 -27.07
CA ILE A 52 10.38 5.38 -26.48
C ILE A 52 9.14 6.26 -26.28
N LYS A 53 8.39 6.04 -25.20
CA LYS A 53 7.51 7.02 -24.61
C LYS A 53 8.39 7.93 -23.76
N SER A 54 8.24 9.20 -23.95
CA SER A 54 8.93 10.29 -23.26
C SER A 54 9.14 9.95 -21.79
N GLY A 55 10.40 9.94 -21.30
CA GLY A 55 10.84 9.48 -19.99
C GLY A 55 10.25 10.20 -18.77
N CYS A 56 8.94 10.08 -18.57
CA CYS A 56 8.18 10.70 -17.50
C CYS A 56 7.14 9.71 -16.91
N GLU A 57 7.52 8.42 -16.85
CA GLU A 57 6.73 7.37 -16.22
C GLU A 57 7.49 6.86 -15.00
N HIS A 58 6.84 6.87 -13.84
CA HIS A 58 7.45 6.50 -12.56
C HIS A 58 6.63 5.42 -11.86
N SER A 59 7.30 4.39 -11.35
CA SER A 59 6.73 3.40 -10.45
C SER A 59 7.36 3.55 -9.07
N ILE A 60 6.52 3.72 -8.05
CA ILE A 60 6.92 4.00 -6.68
C ILE A 60 6.31 2.93 -5.77
N THR A 61 7.15 2.26 -5.00
CA THR A 61 6.75 1.20 -4.06
C THR A 61 7.17 1.50 -2.61
N SER A 62 7.78 2.67 -2.36
CA SER A 62 8.17 3.09 -1.03
C SER A 62 6.97 3.48 -0.18
N HIS A 63 7.04 3.26 1.14
CA HIS A 63 5.99 3.61 2.09
C HIS A 63 5.74 5.11 2.21
N MET A 64 6.74 5.92 1.91
CA MET A 64 6.66 7.37 1.88
C MET A 64 7.68 7.95 0.91
N GLY A 65 7.41 9.14 0.44
CA GLY A 65 8.30 9.86 -0.46
C GLY A 65 7.63 11.11 -1.00
N GLU A 66 8.28 11.71 -1.99
CA GLU A 66 7.80 12.90 -2.66
C GLU A 66 7.68 12.65 -4.15
N ILE A 67 6.63 13.18 -4.75
CA ILE A 67 6.45 13.28 -6.20
C ILE A 67 6.37 14.75 -6.60
N THR A 68 7.00 15.11 -7.71
CA THR A 68 7.05 16.48 -8.18
C THR A 68 6.79 16.55 -9.67
N SER A 69 6.23 17.68 -10.13
CA SER A 69 6.20 17.96 -11.56
C SER A 69 7.62 18.04 -12.13
N PRO A 70 7.82 17.77 -13.43
CA PRO A 70 9.13 17.90 -14.06
C PRO A 70 9.73 19.30 -13.85
N ASN A 71 11.03 19.35 -13.60
CA ASN A 71 11.80 20.58 -13.39
C ASN A 71 11.50 21.36 -12.09
N TRP A 72 10.68 20.78 -11.18
CA TRP A 72 10.43 21.37 -9.86
C TRP A 72 11.76 21.70 -9.14
N PRO A 73 11.89 22.83 -8.43
CA PRO A 73 10.90 23.90 -8.16
C PRO A 73 10.80 24.99 -9.24
N ASN A 74 11.42 24.79 -10.39
CA ASN A 74 11.28 25.68 -11.54
C ASN A 74 10.02 25.35 -12.34
N LYS A 75 9.69 26.20 -13.32
CA LYS A 75 8.51 25.98 -14.19
C LYS A 75 8.60 24.64 -14.94
N TYR A 76 7.51 23.90 -14.96
CA TYR A 76 7.44 22.67 -15.74
C TYR A 76 7.55 22.96 -17.25
N PRO A 77 8.09 22.01 -18.05
CA PRO A 77 8.14 22.17 -19.50
C PRO A 77 6.76 21.98 -20.13
N SER A 78 6.57 22.60 -21.32
CA SER A 78 5.39 22.35 -22.16
C SER A 78 5.37 20.93 -22.75
N ARG A 79 4.18 20.48 -23.17
CA ARG A 79 3.97 19.20 -23.87
C ARG A 79 4.47 17.99 -23.11
N LYS A 80 4.14 17.92 -21.80
CA LYS A 80 4.43 16.78 -20.94
C LYS A 80 3.17 15.95 -20.71
N ASP A 81 3.38 14.66 -20.68
CA ASP A 81 2.41 13.66 -20.22
C ASP A 81 3.18 12.72 -19.28
N CYS A 82 3.07 12.98 -17.98
CA CYS A 82 3.84 12.29 -16.95
C CYS A 82 2.92 11.48 -16.07
N THR A 83 3.38 10.30 -15.67
CA THR A 83 2.62 9.38 -14.81
C THR A 83 3.43 8.89 -13.63
N TRP A 84 2.77 8.75 -12.49
CA TRP A 84 3.28 8.08 -11.29
C TRP A 84 2.31 6.99 -10.89
N HIS A 85 2.79 5.76 -10.87
CA HIS A 85 2.10 4.65 -10.26
C HIS A 85 2.66 4.45 -8.86
N VAL A 86 1.91 4.89 -7.86
CA VAL A 86 2.26 4.73 -6.44
C VAL A 86 1.55 3.50 -5.92
N SER A 87 2.31 2.56 -5.38
CA SER A 87 1.76 1.34 -4.78
C SER A 87 2.39 1.08 -3.42
N THR A 88 1.64 0.45 -2.54
CA THR A 88 2.09 0.09 -1.19
C THR A 88 1.68 -1.34 -0.84
N THR A 89 1.96 -1.77 0.37
CA THR A 89 1.61 -3.11 0.88
C THR A 89 0.11 -3.36 0.78
N ALA A 90 -0.29 -4.54 0.32
CA ALA A 90 -1.69 -4.95 0.28
C ALA A 90 -2.34 -4.83 1.66
N GLY A 91 -3.60 -4.40 1.71
CA GLY A 91 -4.29 -4.09 2.95
C GLY A 91 -4.00 -2.70 3.52
N HIS A 92 -3.26 -1.86 2.80
CA HIS A 92 -2.98 -0.48 3.15
C HIS A 92 -3.41 0.44 2.01
N MET A 93 -3.47 1.73 2.29
CA MET A 93 -3.89 2.74 1.31
C MET A 93 -2.78 3.74 1.05
N VAL A 94 -2.78 4.32 -0.14
CA VAL A 94 -1.90 5.44 -0.49
C VAL A 94 -2.60 6.75 -0.14
N LYS A 95 -1.92 7.60 0.62
CA LYS A 95 -2.34 8.98 0.90
C LYS A 95 -1.39 9.95 0.22
N LEU A 96 -1.94 10.94 -0.48
CA LEU A 96 -1.21 12.02 -1.14
C LEU A 96 -1.56 13.37 -0.51
N VAL A 97 -0.54 14.14 -0.14
CA VAL A 97 -0.67 15.47 0.46
C VAL A 97 0.16 16.45 -0.35
N PHE A 98 -0.47 17.49 -0.90
CA PHE A 98 0.23 18.50 -1.67
C PHE A 98 0.93 19.50 -0.76
N ASN A 99 2.23 19.69 -0.98
CA ASN A 99 3.05 20.70 -0.31
C ASN A 99 2.93 22.04 -1.04
N GLU A 100 3.04 22.00 -2.37
CA GLU A 100 2.90 23.14 -3.27
C GLU A 100 2.09 22.76 -4.51
N PHE A 101 1.33 23.71 -5.06
CA PHE A 101 0.51 23.46 -6.25
C PHE A 101 0.25 24.77 -7.03
N GLU A 102 0.74 24.83 -8.26
CA GLU A 102 0.52 25.92 -9.19
C GLU A 102 0.57 25.43 -10.64
N LEU A 103 -0.59 25.20 -11.25
CA LEU A 103 -0.74 24.87 -12.66
C LEU A 103 -1.46 26.01 -13.40
N GLU A 104 -1.50 25.95 -14.72
CA GLU A 104 -2.30 26.89 -15.50
C GLU A 104 -3.76 26.85 -15.06
N SER A 105 -4.37 28.01 -14.90
CA SER A 105 -5.76 28.12 -14.46
C SER A 105 -6.73 28.13 -15.62
N GLN A 106 -7.69 27.21 -15.60
CA GLN A 106 -8.77 27.15 -16.58
C GLN A 106 -10.01 26.53 -15.92
N PRO A 107 -11.23 27.02 -16.15
CA PRO A 107 -12.43 26.59 -15.41
C PRO A 107 -12.66 25.07 -15.40
N ASP A 108 -12.43 24.40 -16.52
CA ASP A 108 -12.64 22.93 -16.65
C ASP A 108 -11.33 22.13 -16.58
N CYS A 109 -10.23 22.79 -16.21
CA CYS A 109 -8.89 22.19 -16.24
C CYS A 109 -8.56 21.51 -17.61
N ALA A 110 -8.99 22.14 -18.72
CA ALA A 110 -8.82 21.57 -20.06
C ALA A 110 -7.40 21.71 -20.60
N TYR A 111 -6.61 22.65 -20.05
CA TYR A 111 -5.23 22.88 -20.45
C TYR A 111 -4.30 22.06 -19.55
N ASP A 112 -3.43 22.69 -18.77
CA ASP A 112 -2.56 21.95 -17.86
C ASP A 112 -3.34 21.41 -16.66
N HIS A 113 -3.15 20.13 -16.32
CA HIS A 113 -3.90 19.53 -15.24
C HIS A 113 -3.19 18.33 -14.59
N LEU A 114 -3.61 18.02 -13.40
CA LEU A 114 -3.27 16.82 -12.67
C LEU A 114 -4.53 15.98 -12.46
N GLU A 115 -4.49 14.73 -12.85
CA GLU A 115 -5.54 13.74 -12.59
C GLU A 115 -5.05 12.68 -11.61
N ILE A 116 -5.90 12.28 -10.69
CA ILE A 116 -5.61 11.26 -9.68
C ILE A 116 -6.69 10.19 -9.74
N TYR A 117 -6.27 8.93 -9.79
CA TYR A 117 -7.13 7.76 -9.97
C TYR A 117 -6.97 6.80 -8.80
N ASP A 118 -8.07 6.18 -8.41
CA ASP A 118 -8.17 5.20 -7.32
C ASP A 118 -7.85 3.79 -7.81
N GLY A 119 -6.61 3.57 -8.19
CA GLY A 119 -6.18 2.29 -8.72
C GLY A 119 -4.83 2.34 -9.43
N ALA A 120 -4.54 1.29 -10.20
CA ALA A 120 -3.23 1.07 -10.79
C ALA A 120 -2.99 1.85 -12.10
N ASP A 121 -4.05 2.34 -12.75
CA ASP A 121 -3.97 3.05 -14.03
C ASP A 121 -5.17 3.98 -14.26
N ALA A 122 -5.22 4.65 -15.41
CA ALA A 122 -6.25 5.61 -15.77
C ALA A 122 -7.63 4.98 -16.13
N THR A 123 -7.78 3.67 -16.04
CA THR A 123 -9.09 3.00 -16.18
C THR A 123 -9.85 2.92 -14.85
N ALA A 124 -9.14 3.18 -13.74
CA ALA A 124 -9.74 3.24 -12.41
C ALA A 124 -10.61 4.49 -12.23
N ALA A 125 -11.39 4.49 -11.14
CA ALA A 125 -12.21 5.65 -10.79
C ALA A 125 -11.34 6.90 -10.54
N ILE A 126 -11.75 8.03 -11.10
CA ILE A 126 -11.05 9.29 -10.89
C ILE A 126 -11.37 9.88 -9.51
N LEU A 127 -10.35 10.17 -8.71
CA LEU A 127 -10.48 10.86 -7.42
C LEU A 127 -10.53 12.38 -7.57
N GLY A 128 -9.95 12.91 -8.62
CA GLY A 128 -10.04 14.33 -8.93
C GLY A 128 -9.19 14.77 -10.11
N ARG A 129 -9.56 15.93 -10.68
CA ARG A 129 -8.81 16.66 -11.69
C ARG A 129 -8.57 18.08 -11.18
N TYR A 130 -7.32 18.52 -11.21
CA TYR A 130 -6.87 19.74 -10.54
C TYR A 130 -6.04 20.62 -11.47
N CYS A 131 -6.26 21.92 -11.38
CA CYS A 131 -5.47 22.97 -12.03
C CYS A 131 -5.54 24.28 -11.23
N GLY A 132 -4.89 25.34 -11.70
CA GLY A 132 -4.84 26.62 -11.01
C GLY A 132 -3.88 26.61 -9.80
N SER A 133 -4.14 27.51 -8.84
CA SER A 133 -3.27 27.70 -7.67
C SER A 133 -3.88 27.22 -6.34
N LYS A 134 -5.12 26.72 -6.37
CA LYS A 134 -5.74 26.16 -5.17
C LYS A 134 -5.16 24.77 -4.90
N ARG A 135 -4.43 24.65 -3.80
CA ARG A 135 -3.86 23.38 -3.36
C ARG A 135 -4.97 22.38 -3.04
N PRO A 136 -4.94 21.18 -3.65
CA PRO A 136 -5.90 20.12 -3.33
C PRO A 136 -5.81 19.71 -1.85
N THR A 137 -6.94 19.34 -1.26
CA THR A 137 -6.97 18.70 0.06
C THR A 137 -6.31 17.31 -0.01
N PRO A 138 -5.86 16.73 1.12
CA PRO A 138 -5.31 15.40 1.14
C PRO A 138 -6.23 14.38 0.46
N ILE A 139 -5.65 13.52 -0.37
CA ILE A 139 -6.36 12.50 -1.15
C ILE A 139 -5.90 11.12 -0.66
N VAL A 140 -6.84 10.22 -0.42
CA VAL A 140 -6.57 8.84 -0.01
C VAL A 140 -7.22 7.90 -1.02
N ALA A 141 -6.45 6.96 -1.56
CA ALA A 141 -6.98 5.88 -2.37
C ALA A 141 -7.73 4.86 -1.50
N SER A 142 -8.70 4.17 -2.05
CA SER A 142 -9.42 3.11 -1.32
C SER A 142 -8.64 1.79 -1.25
N THR A 143 -7.57 1.66 -2.05
CA THR A 143 -6.72 0.48 -2.17
C THR A 143 -5.23 0.83 -2.04
N ASN A 144 -4.38 -0.17 -2.19
CA ASN A 144 -2.93 0.01 -2.15
C ASN A 144 -2.31 0.59 -3.43
N HIS A 145 -3.10 1.11 -4.35
CA HIS A 145 -2.67 1.71 -5.59
C HIS A 145 -3.27 3.10 -5.78
N MET A 146 -2.45 4.03 -6.25
CA MET A 146 -2.86 5.36 -6.71
C MET A 146 -2.12 5.69 -8.00
N PHE A 147 -2.84 6.08 -9.03
CA PHE A 147 -2.26 6.50 -10.29
C PHE A 147 -2.43 8.01 -10.46
N VAL A 148 -1.33 8.71 -10.71
CA VAL A 148 -1.28 10.16 -10.86
C VAL A 148 -0.82 10.48 -12.27
N LYS A 149 -1.53 11.36 -12.96
CA LYS A 149 -1.22 11.78 -14.32
C LYS A 149 -1.14 13.30 -14.38
N PHE A 150 -0.02 13.82 -14.87
CA PHE A 150 0.20 15.24 -15.11
C PHE A 150 0.29 15.49 -16.63
N PHE A 151 -0.46 16.47 -17.08
CA PHE A 151 -0.45 16.91 -18.47
C PHE A 151 -0.15 18.41 -18.56
N SER A 152 0.72 18.82 -19.49
CA SER A 152 0.92 20.21 -19.88
C SER A 152 0.83 20.39 -21.39
N ASP A 153 0.14 21.44 -21.82
CA ASP A 153 -0.02 21.78 -23.23
C ASP A 153 1.20 22.54 -23.81
N ALA A 154 1.04 23.27 -24.91
CA ALA A 154 2.12 23.98 -25.58
C ALA A 154 2.46 25.36 -24.99
N SER A 155 1.61 25.88 -24.08
CA SER A 155 1.66 27.25 -23.61
C SER A 155 1.69 27.33 -22.07
N VAL A 156 1.86 28.49 -21.51
CA VAL A 156 1.71 28.91 -20.10
C VAL A 156 2.21 27.93 -19.03
N GLN A 157 3.52 27.80 -18.85
CA GLN A 157 4.10 26.97 -17.80
C GLN A 157 4.07 27.69 -16.43
N LYS A 158 3.72 26.98 -15.37
CA LYS A 158 3.76 27.41 -13.97
C LYS A 158 4.82 26.64 -13.16
N ARG A 159 4.89 26.89 -11.85
CA ARG A 159 5.84 26.18 -10.97
C ARG A 159 5.58 24.68 -10.88
N GLY A 160 4.33 24.26 -11.06
CA GLY A 160 3.98 22.86 -10.95
C GLY A 160 3.57 22.47 -9.54
N PHE A 161 3.92 21.26 -9.14
CA PHE A 161 3.54 20.73 -7.84
C PHE A 161 4.66 19.95 -7.17
N SER A 162 4.56 19.90 -5.84
CA SER A 162 5.25 18.95 -4.97
C SER A 162 4.20 18.33 -4.06
N ALA A 163 4.20 17.01 -3.94
CA ALA A 163 3.29 16.26 -3.08
C ALA A 163 4.02 15.12 -2.38
N SER A 164 3.71 14.94 -1.10
CA SER A 164 4.21 13.81 -0.30
C SER A 164 3.22 12.66 -0.35
N HIS A 165 3.69 11.46 -0.65
CA HIS A 165 2.90 10.25 -0.51
C HIS A 165 3.29 9.49 0.75
N THR A 166 2.31 8.89 1.40
CA THR A 166 2.50 8.05 2.59
C THR A 166 1.58 6.84 2.53
N THR A 167 2.00 5.75 3.16
CA THR A 167 1.13 4.59 3.39
C THR A 167 0.31 4.82 4.65
N VAL A 168 -1.00 4.63 4.55
CA VAL A 168 -1.92 4.63 5.69
C VAL A 168 -2.57 3.26 5.82
N CYS A 169 -2.88 2.85 7.06
CA CYS A 169 -3.50 1.56 7.32
C CYS A 169 -5.00 1.56 7.00
N GLY A 170 -5.54 0.37 6.81
CA GLY A 170 -6.93 0.18 6.45
C GLY A 170 -7.15 0.10 4.94
N GLY A 171 -8.39 -0.13 4.55
CA GLY A 171 -8.81 -0.17 3.15
C GLY A 171 -9.85 -1.23 2.84
N SER A 172 -10.27 -1.27 1.58
CA SER A 172 -11.20 -2.26 1.06
C SER A 172 -10.43 -3.42 0.40
N LEU A 173 -10.77 -4.63 0.79
CA LEU A 173 -10.12 -5.87 0.33
C LEU A 173 -11.16 -6.80 -0.28
N ASN A 174 -10.81 -7.46 -1.39
CA ASN A 174 -11.67 -8.45 -2.03
C ASN A 174 -11.19 -9.87 -1.69
N ALA A 175 -12.04 -10.63 -1.03
CA ALA A 175 -11.83 -12.06 -0.81
C ALA A 175 -12.10 -12.85 -2.10
N SER A 176 -11.45 -13.98 -2.24
CA SER A 176 -11.59 -14.90 -3.36
C SER A 176 -11.24 -16.32 -2.90
N ALA A 177 -11.43 -17.33 -3.74
CA ALA A 177 -10.99 -18.70 -3.45
C ALA A 177 -9.48 -18.83 -3.19
N ARG A 178 -8.69 -17.84 -3.63
CA ARG A 178 -7.26 -17.77 -3.30
C ARG A 178 -7.07 -17.03 -1.99
N THR A 179 -6.43 -17.66 -1.04
CA THR A 179 -6.02 -17.05 0.22
C THR A 179 -5.06 -15.88 -0.01
N LYS A 180 -5.29 -14.78 0.70
CA LYS A 180 -4.49 -13.56 0.69
C LYS A 180 -4.11 -13.19 2.11
N ASP A 181 -3.02 -12.46 2.26
CA ASP A 181 -2.51 -12.00 3.56
C ASP A 181 -2.98 -10.57 3.87
N LEU A 182 -3.17 -10.32 5.17
CA LEU A 182 -3.41 -9.02 5.77
C LEU A 182 -2.41 -8.82 6.91
N PHE A 183 -1.71 -7.70 6.88
CA PHE A 183 -0.74 -7.33 7.91
C PHE A 183 -1.21 -6.09 8.67
N SER A 184 -0.96 -6.06 9.97
CA SER A 184 -1.31 -4.93 10.85
C SER A 184 -0.69 -3.60 10.42
N HIS A 185 0.49 -3.63 9.83
CA HIS A 185 1.22 -2.45 9.36
C HIS A 185 2.20 -2.79 8.21
N PRO A 186 2.65 -1.79 7.44
CA PRO A 186 3.44 -2.01 6.21
C PRO A 186 4.81 -2.66 6.41
N GLN A 187 5.40 -2.52 7.60
CA GLN A 187 6.73 -3.03 7.95
C GLN A 187 6.64 -4.23 8.92
N TYR A 188 5.53 -4.98 8.86
CA TYR A 188 5.36 -6.20 9.64
C TYR A 188 6.52 -7.18 9.41
N GLY A 189 7.08 -7.68 10.50
CA GLY A 189 8.25 -8.56 10.48
C GLY A 189 9.60 -7.82 10.57
N ASP A 190 9.66 -6.55 10.20
CA ASP A 190 10.87 -5.72 10.27
C ASP A 190 10.88 -4.80 11.51
N THR A 191 9.73 -4.19 11.81
CA THR A 191 9.56 -3.28 12.96
C THR A 191 8.26 -3.55 13.68
N ASN A 192 8.11 -3.04 14.89
CA ASN A 192 6.83 -3.01 15.59
C ASN A 192 5.89 -1.99 14.94
N TYR A 193 4.56 -2.18 15.11
CA TYR A 193 3.61 -1.16 14.72
C TYR A 193 3.86 0.15 15.48
N VAL A 194 3.28 1.24 15.02
CA VAL A 194 3.41 2.54 15.68
C VAL A 194 2.16 2.87 16.50
N SER A 195 2.34 3.67 17.56
CA SER A 195 1.27 4.13 18.46
C SER A 195 0.20 4.97 17.76
N GLY A 196 -0.98 5.05 18.38
CA GLY A 196 -2.06 5.96 17.98
C GLY A 196 -2.69 5.60 16.64
N ARG A 197 -2.85 4.31 16.33
CA ARG A 197 -3.46 3.85 15.07
C ARG A 197 -4.90 3.40 15.25
N GLU A 198 -5.72 3.80 14.29
CA GLU A 198 -7.06 3.26 14.02
C GLU A 198 -7.06 2.81 12.57
N CYS A 199 -7.18 1.52 12.35
CA CYS A 199 -7.07 0.89 11.03
C CYS A 199 -8.30 0.01 10.79
N ASP A 200 -9.12 0.37 9.81
CA ASP A 200 -10.28 -0.40 9.41
C ASP A 200 -10.05 -1.08 8.06
N TRP A 201 -10.19 -2.40 8.00
CA TRP A 201 -10.21 -3.17 6.76
C TRP A 201 -11.59 -3.76 6.55
N ILE A 202 -12.20 -3.46 5.41
CA ILE A 202 -13.44 -4.10 4.98
C ILE A 202 -13.08 -5.19 3.97
N ILE A 203 -13.27 -6.44 4.35
CA ILE A 203 -13.02 -7.59 3.49
C ILE A 203 -14.36 -8.03 2.92
N THR A 204 -14.49 -8.04 1.60
CA THR A 204 -15.75 -8.39 0.93
C THR A 204 -15.55 -9.56 -0.03
N ALA A 205 -16.43 -10.55 0.07
CA ALA A 205 -16.56 -11.67 -0.87
C ALA A 205 -17.54 -11.33 -2.00
N ARG A 206 -17.58 -12.15 -3.04
CA ARG A 206 -18.62 -12.07 -4.07
C ARG A 206 -19.99 -12.42 -3.47
N ASP A 207 -21.05 -11.93 -4.09
CA ASP A 207 -22.42 -12.30 -3.74
C ASP A 207 -22.59 -13.83 -3.61
N GLY A 208 -23.18 -14.26 -2.51
CA GLY A 208 -23.42 -15.67 -2.19
C GLY A 208 -22.25 -16.41 -1.55
N TYR A 209 -21.15 -15.73 -1.27
CA TYR A 209 -19.98 -16.28 -0.57
C TYR A 209 -19.75 -15.54 0.74
N GLY A 210 -19.23 -16.27 1.74
CA GLY A 210 -18.76 -15.69 3.00
C GLY A 210 -17.27 -15.42 2.97
N VAL A 211 -16.79 -14.71 3.98
CA VAL A 211 -15.36 -14.43 4.23
C VAL A 211 -14.87 -15.36 5.34
N GLU A 212 -13.79 -16.07 5.08
CA GLU A 212 -12.99 -16.76 6.09
C GLU A 212 -11.79 -15.89 6.45
N LEU A 213 -11.59 -15.64 7.75
CA LEU A 213 -10.47 -14.88 8.31
C LEU A 213 -9.74 -15.73 9.35
N LEU A 214 -8.43 -15.94 9.17
CA LEU A 214 -7.57 -16.69 10.07
C LEU A 214 -6.39 -15.84 10.51
N PHE A 215 -6.19 -15.69 11.82
CA PHE A 215 -4.99 -15.06 12.37
C PHE A 215 -3.87 -16.09 12.50
N ASN A 216 -2.80 -15.92 11.73
CA ASN A 216 -1.64 -16.82 11.70
C ASN A 216 -0.61 -16.43 12.75
N ASP A 217 -0.51 -15.14 13.06
CA ASP A 217 0.38 -14.58 14.08
C ASP A 217 -0.32 -13.38 14.72
N PHE A 218 -0.24 -13.25 16.05
CA PHE A 218 -0.96 -12.24 16.80
C PHE A 218 -0.18 -11.80 18.04
N GLU A 219 0.50 -10.67 17.94
CA GLU A 219 1.33 -10.10 18.98
C GLU A 219 1.08 -8.59 19.11
N VAL A 220 0.01 -8.22 19.81
CA VAL A 220 -0.30 -6.85 20.24
C VAL A 220 0.01 -6.68 21.71
N GLU A 221 -0.17 -5.49 22.28
CA GLU A 221 0.02 -5.29 23.72
C GLU A 221 -0.90 -6.22 24.51
N GLU A 222 -0.34 -6.92 25.50
CA GLU A 222 -1.09 -7.84 26.37
C GLU A 222 -1.76 -7.07 27.49
N GLU A 223 -3.09 -7.17 27.57
CA GLU A 223 -3.88 -6.59 28.65
C GLU A 223 -5.16 -7.39 28.86
N THR A 224 -5.59 -7.51 30.13
CA THR A 224 -6.67 -8.43 30.55
C THR A 224 -8.01 -8.10 29.89
N ASP A 225 -8.33 -6.81 29.74
CA ASP A 225 -9.62 -6.34 29.25
C ASP A 225 -9.55 -5.88 27.77
N CYS A 226 -8.41 -6.09 27.09
CA CYS A 226 -8.16 -5.59 25.73
C CYS A 226 -8.51 -4.08 25.60
N SER A 227 -8.07 -3.27 26.58
CA SER A 227 -8.41 -1.84 26.62
C SER A 227 -7.34 -0.94 26.01
N TYR A 228 -6.11 -1.46 25.85
CA TYR A 228 -5.00 -0.73 25.23
C TYR A 228 -4.96 -1.02 23.72
N ASP A 229 -4.17 -1.99 23.30
CA ASP A 229 -4.10 -2.39 21.90
C ASP A 229 -4.99 -3.62 21.64
N PHE A 230 -5.78 -3.58 20.58
CA PHE A 230 -6.70 -4.67 20.29
C PHE A 230 -7.07 -4.77 18.82
N VAL A 231 -7.61 -5.91 18.45
CA VAL A 231 -8.30 -6.11 17.17
C VAL A 231 -9.76 -6.42 17.44
N GLU A 232 -10.69 -5.71 16.81
CA GLU A 232 -12.11 -6.03 16.76
C GLU A 232 -12.49 -6.59 15.40
N VAL A 233 -13.39 -7.55 15.40
CA VAL A 233 -13.93 -8.14 14.17
C VAL A 233 -15.45 -8.09 14.21
N PHE A 234 -16.06 -7.60 13.13
CA PHE A 234 -17.50 -7.42 12.99
C PHE A 234 -18.02 -8.22 11.79
N ASP A 235 -19.19 -8.82 11.95
CA ASP A 235 -19.90 -9.61 10.93
C ASP A 235 -20.67 -8.70 9.96
N GLY A 236 -19.92 -7.98 9.14
CA GLY A 236 -20.46 -7.00 8.19
C GLY A 236 -19.44 -5.92 7.87
N SER A 237 -19.83 -4.92 7.08
CA SER A 237 -18.94 -3.86 6.58
C SER A 237 -18.84 -2.63 7.50
N THR A 238 -19.56 -2.62 8.63
CA THR A 238 -19.59 -1.47 9.57
C THR A 238 -19.50 -1.94 11.02
N ASP A 239 -19.13 -1.05 11.92
CA ASP A 239 -19.07 -1.28 13.36
C ASP A 239 -20.44 -1.34 14.07
N SER A 240 -21.52 -1.09 13.35
CA SER A 240 -22.89 -1.35 13.81
C SER A 240 -23.33 -2.82 13.61
N ALA A 241 -22.56 -3.61 12.88
CA ALA A 241 -22.79 -5.04 12.70
C ALA A 241 -22.49 -5.82 14.00
N VAL A 242 -22.91 -7.10 14.04
CA VAL A 242 -22.62 -7.96 15.19
C VAL A 242 -21.10 -8.12 15.33
N ARG A 243 -20.59 -7.82 16.52
CA ARG A 243 -19.17 -8.01 16.83
C ARG A 243 -18.87 -9.45 17.20
N PHE A 244 -18.00 -10.12 16.45
CA PHE A 244 -17.48 -11.44 16.81
C PHE A 244 -16.65 -11.41 18.08
N GLY A 245 -15.83 -10.38 18.26
CA GLY A 245 -15.04 -10.19 19.47
C GLY A 245 -14.10 -8.99 19.40
N ARG A 246 -13.54 -8.68 20.57
CA ARG A 246 -12.35 -7.83 20.76
C ARG A 246 -11.24 -8.74 21.26
N PHE A 247 -10.10 -8.70 20.63
CA PHE A 247 -9.00 -9.65 20.83
C PHE A 247 -7.73 -8.92 21.24
N SER A 248 -7.08 -9.45 22.25
CA SER A 248 -5.70 -9.17 22.66
C SER A 248 -4.97 -10.50 22.89
N PRO A 249 -3.64 -10.54 23.08
CA PRO A 249 -2.91 -11.77 23.32
C PRO A 249 -3.41 -12.54 24.53
N GLY A 250 -3.24 -13.87 24.52
CA GLY A 250 -3.65 -14.76 25.60
C GLY A 250 -4.81 -15.70 25.22
N PRO A 251 -5.65 -16.12 26.15
CA PRO A 251 -6.74 -17.07 25.91
C PRO A 251 -7.79 -16.58 24.92
N SER A 252 -7.82 -15.27 24.68
CA SER A 252 -8.77 -14.59 23.77
C SER A 252 -8.20 -14.36 22.38
N ALA A 253 -7.01 -14.88 22.04
CA ALA A 253 -6.45 -14.75 20.71
C ALA A 253 -7.45 -15.27 19.64
N PRO A 254 -7.64 -14.55 18.54
CA PRO A 254 -8.67 -14.91 17.56
C PRO A 254 -8.33 -16.24 16.89
N SER A 255 -9.34 -17.10 16.77
CA SER A 255 -9.31 -18.30 15.93
C SER A 255 -9.82 -17.97 14.53
N THR A 256 -10.08 -18.99 13.71
CA THR A 256 -10.73 -18.80 12.42
C THR A 256 -12.14 -18.23 12.61
N ILE A 257 -12.44 -17.17 11.87
CA ILE A 257 -13.73 -16.48 11.86
C ILE A 257 -14.36 -16.63 10.49
N PHE A 258 -15.68 -16.94 10.46
CA PHE A 258 -16.47 -17.03 9.24
C PHE A 258 -17.59 -16.00 9.30
N SER A 259 -17.74 -15.19 8.25
CA SER A 259 -18.86 -14.24 8.16
C SER A 259 -20.17 -14.96 7.93
N SER A 260 -21.27 -14.40 8.41
CA SER A 260 -22.63 -14.85 8.06
C SER A 260 -23.10 -14.30 6.71
N GLY A 261 -22.57 -13.15 6.30
CA GLY A 261 -22.79 -12.47 5.03
C GLY A 261 -21.54 -12.43 4.16
N ASP A 262 -21.50 -11.49 3.25
CA ASP A 262 -20.42 -11.33 2.27
C ASP A 262 -19.25 -10.46 2.77
N SER A 263 -19.31 -9.91 3.97
CA SER A 263 -18.33 -8.93 4.46
C SER A 263 -17.92 -9.16 5.91
N ILE A 264 -16.68 -8.78 6.21
CA ILE A 264 -16.11 -8.65 7.57
C ILE A 264 -15.41 -7.30 7.67
N LEU A 265 -15.62 -6.58 8.78
CA LEU A 265 -14.82 -5.44 9.19
C LEU A 265 -13.80 -5.91 10.23
N VAL A 266 -12.53 -5.66 9.97
CA VAL A 266 -11.42 -5.85 10.93
C VAL A 266 -10.93 -4.47 11.33
N ARG A 267 -10.97 -4.15 12.63
CA ARG A 267 -10.46 -2.91 13.20
C ARG A 267 -9.27 -3.20 14.10
N PHE A 268 -8.15 -2.53 13.87
CA PHE A 268 -6.99 -2.55 14.74
C PHE A 268 -6.82 -1.19 15.41
N HIS A 269 -6.71 -1.21 16.73
CA HIS A 269 -6.44 -0.05 17.56
C HIS A 269 -5.09 -0.21 18.26
N SER A 270 -4.27 0.86 18.27
CA SER A 270 -3.12 0.96 19.16
C SER A 270 -3.15 2.30 19.91
N ASP A 271 -2.87 2.24 21.21
CA ASP A 271 -2.77 3.42 22.07
C ASP A 271 -1.43 4.16 21.94
N ASP A 272 -1.07 5.01 22.87
CA ASP A 272 0.12 5.87 22.81
C ASP A 272 1.38 5.21 23.38
N THR A 273 1.34 3.96 23.83
CA THR A 273 2.41 3.37 24.63
C THR A 273 3.08 2.17 23.96
N ILE A 274 2.86 0.96 24.41
CA ILE A 274 3.67 -0.22 24.10
C ILE A 274 3.38 -0.81 22.71
N ASN A 275 4.32 -0.69 21.81
CA ASN A 275 4.20 -1.23 20.46
C ASN A 275 4.82 -2.64 20.36
N LYS A 276 4.13 -3.56 19.70
CA LYS A 276 4.53 -4.95 19.48
C LYS A 276 4.67 -5.24 17.99
N LYS A 277 4.93 -6.51 17.68
CA LYS A 277 5.09 -7.01 16.32
C LYS A 277 3.84 -6.78 15.44
N GLY A 278 2.65 -6.82 16.06
CA GLY A 278 1.38 -6.73 15.35
C GLY A 278 0.80 -8.09 14.99
N PHE A 279 0.04 -8.16 13.91
CA PHE A 279 -0.56 -9.42 13.46
C PHE A 279 -0.38 -9.68 11.97
N GLN A 280 -0.41 -10.96 11.63
CA GLN A 280 -0.62 -11.47 10.29
C GLN A 280 -1.91 -12.29 10.29
N ALA A 281 -2.81 -11.96 9.40
CA ALA A 281 -4.01 -12.74 9.14
C ALA A 281 -4.05 -13.15 7.66
N SER A 282 -4.75 -14.22 7.38
CA SER A 282 -5.09 -14.63 6.01
C SER A 282 -6.59 -14.66 5.83
N TYR A 283 -7.06 -14.33 4.62
CA TYR A 283 -8.48 -14.30 4.28
C TYR A 283 -8.75 -14.89 2.92
N SER A 284 -9.94 -15.51 2.79
CA SER A 284 -10.45 -16.13 1.55
C SER A 284 -11.99 -16.14 1.53
N SER A 285 -12.58 -16.65 0.45
CA SER A 285 -14.05 -16.81 0.33
C SER A 285 -14.42 -18.11 -0.37
#